data_b5f42ac6c5e7ac8f4dd91f210dc21855
#
_entry.id   b5f42ac6c5e7ac8f4dd91f210dc21855
#
_cell.length_a   1.000
_cell.length_b   1.000
_cell.length_c   1.000
_cell.angle_alpha   90.00
_cell.angle_beta   90.00
_cell.angle_gamma   90.00
#
_symmetry.space_group_name_H-M   'P 1'
#
loop_
_entity.id
_entity.type
_entity.pdbx_description
1 polymer ?
#
loop_
_entity_poly.entity_id
_entity_poly.type
_entity_poly.pdbx_seq_one_letter_code
_entity_poly.pdbx_strand_id
1 'polypeptide(L)'
;MAKLTFRGGVHPYEGKDLSKDKPMKTIVPKGEMVYPLSQHIGAPAVPVVQKGDRVLAGQKIAEAGGFVSAPIYATVSGTVKNIEPRRVVTGDMVNSIIIDNDGLLEEVEYTPHNPEKLDKKEIIELIKEAGVVGMGGAGFPTHVKLSPKEPEKIEYVIANCAECEPYLTSDYRRMLEEPQKLIDGLKIILRLFDNAQGILAVEDNKPDCIELLTRLAEQESRITVKALKTKYPQGAERQLIYATTGRAINSTMLPADVGCVVDNVDTIVAIYHAVAEGKPLMNRIVTVTGDAVNDPRNFYVRIGMNYKDLIEEAGGFKTEPEKVVSGGPMMGFALFDLNVPTTKTASALLCLTHDEVSAMEPSPCINCGRCVDVCPGRVVPRKLAVMAQHHD
;
A
#
# COMPACT_ATOMS: atom_id res chain seq x y z
N MET A 1 11.87 -23.37 11.95
CA MET A 1 10.62 -23.62 11.21
C MET A 1 10.94 -23.78 9.72
N ALA A 2 10.23 -24.68 9.01
CA ALA A 2 10.36 -24.75 7.54
C ALA A 2 9.82 -23.44 6.94
N LYS A 3 10.61 -22.81 6.05
CA LYS A 3 10.21 -21.56 5.40
C LYS A 3 9.17 -21.86 4.33
N LEU A 4 8.01 -21.18 4.40
CA LEU A 4 6.91 -21.36 3.46
C LEU A 4 7.20 -20.61 2.16
N THR A 5 6.72 -21.15 1.03
CA THR A 5 6.99 -20.58 -0.28
C THR A 5 6.05 -21.13 -1.36
N PHE A 6 6.09 -20.54 -2.55
CA PHE A 6 5.45 -21.04 -3.78
C PHE A 6 6.49 -21.53 -4.78
N ARG A 7 6.08 -22.18 -5.87
CA ARG A 7 6.98 -22.63 -6.95
C ARG A 7 7.28 -21.47 -7.92
N GLY A 8 8.54 -21.35 -8.35
CA GLY A 8 9.01 -20.26 -9.21
C GLY A 8 9.40 -19.03 -8.41
N GLY A 9 9.28 -17.85 -9.02
CA GLY A 9 9.76 -16.59 -8.49
C GLY A 9 11.20 -16.28 -8.85
N VAL A 10 11.61 -15.04 -8.61
CA VAL A 10 12.95 -14.53 -8.88
C VAL A 10 13.54 -13.90 -7.62
N HIS A 11 14.85 -13.73 -7.58
CA HIS A 11 15.60 -13.11 -6.49
C HIS A 11 16.28 -11.84 -7.02
N PRO A 12 15.56 -10.70 -7.13
CA PRO A 12 16.16 -9.43 -7.54
C PRO A 12 17.10 -8.90 -6.46
N TYR A 13 17.95 -7.93 -6.82
CA TYR A 13 18.66 -7.14 -5.83
C TYR A 13 17.68 -6.44 -4.91
N GLU A 14 17.82 -6.60 -3.59
CA GLU A 14 16.80 -6.12 -2.65
C GLU A 14 16.86 -4.62 -2.40
N GLY A 15 18.05 -4.01 -2.35
CA GLY A 15 18.25 -2.57 -2.14
C GLY A 15 17.70 -1.97 -0.85
N LYS A 16 17.26 -2.81 0.10
CA LYS A 16 16.60 -2.39 1.34
C LYS A 16 17.55 -1.75 2.35
N ASP A 17 18.83 -2.06 2.28
CA ASP A 17 19.87 -1.54 3.20
C ASP A 17 20.00 -0.01 3.15
N LEU A 18 19.54 0.65 2.08
CA LEU A 18 19.59 2.09 1.96
C LEU A 18 18.70 2.82 2.99
N SER A 19 17.57 2.22 3.39
CA SER A 19 16.53 2.90 4.18
C SER A 19 16.02 2.14 5.41
N LYS A 20 16.23 0.81 5.48
CA LYS A 20 15.61 -0.07 6.48
C LYS A 20 15.96 0.27 7.94
N ASP A 21 17.20 0.68 8.19
CA ASP A 21 17.73 0.84 9.56
C ASP A 21 17.42 2.23 10.17
N LYS A 22 16.82 3.15 9.39
CA LYS A 22 16.48 4.47 9.87
C LYS A 22 15.03 4.53 10.35
N PRO A 23 14.75 5.12 11.52
CA PRO A 23 13.39 5.37 12.00
C PRO A 23 12.60 6.21 10.99
N MET A 24 11.29 6.02 10.99
CA MET A 24 10.37 6.86 10.19
C MET A 24 10.48 8.32 10.63
N LYS A 25 10.47 9.23 9.64
CA LYS A 25 10.45 10.68 9.88
C LYS A 25 9.11 11.25 9.42
N THR A 26 8.44 11.99 10.29
CA THR A 26 7.23 12.73 9.91
C THR A 26 7.61 13.98 9.14
N ILE A 27 6.93 14.23 8.02
CA ILE A 27 7.07 15.45 7.24
C ILE A 27 5.93 16.41 7.59
N VAL A 28 6.28 17.67 7.85
CA VAL A 28 5.30 18.76 7.98
C VAL A 28 4.93 19.24 6.57
N PRO A 29 3.65 19.14 6.16
CA PRO A 29 3.23 19.54 4.83
C PRO A 29 3.39 21.06 4.62
N LYS A 30 3.83 21.45 3.42
CA LYS A 30 4.02 22.84 3.01
C LYS A 30 3.26 23.11 1.71
N GLY A 31 2.85 24.37 1.52
CA GLY A 31 2.24 24.81 0.26
C GLY A 31 0.90 24.13 -0.05
N GLU A 32 0.64 23.93 -1.34
CA GLU A 32 -0.61 23.34 -1.82
C GLU A 32 -0.66 21.84 -1.56
N MET A 33 -1.84 21.38 -1.12
CA MET A 33 -2.17 19.97 -1.02
C MET A 33 -3.15 19.58 -2.13
N VAL A 34 -2.86 18.52 -2.85
CA VAL A 34 -3.64 18.12 -4.04
C VAL A 34 -4.28 16.75 -3.81
N TYR A 35 -5.60 16.68 -3.88
CA TYR A 35 -6.38 15.46 -3.62
C TYR A 35 -7.09 15.01 -4.90
N PRO A 36 -6.48 14.13 -5.72
CA PRO A 36 -7.15 13.55 -6.88
C PRO A 36 -8.43 12.82 -6.45
N LEU A 37 -9.51 13.02 -7.20
CA LEU A 37 -10.80 12.37 -6.91
C LEU A 37 -10.80 10.86 -7.24
N SER A 38 -9.84 10.40 -8.04
CA SER A 38 -9.60 8.99 -8.34
C SER A 38 -8.29 8.54 -7.71
N GLN A 39 -8.36 7.93 -6.50
CA GLN A 39 -7.22 7.40 -5.74
C GLN A 39 -7.33 5.89 -5.48
N HIS A 40 -8.29 5.22 -6.10
CA HIS A 40 -8.63 3.81 -5.88
C HIS A 40 -9.34 3.23 -7.10
N ILE A 41 -9.47 1.91 -7.17
CA ILE A 41 -10.30 1.24 -8.17
C ILE A 41 -11.77 1.53 -7.90
N GLY A 42 -12.54 1.73 -8.96
CA GLY A 42 -13.97 1.96 -8.95
C GLY A 42 -14.37 3.40 -9.31
N ALA A 43 -15.54 3.85 -8.87
CA ALA A 43 -16.02 5.18 -9.18
C ALA A 43 -15.21 6.26 -8.46
N PRO A 44 -14.81 7.36 -9.14
CA PRO A 44 -14.18 8.49 -8.47
C PRO A 44 -15.04 9.04 -7.33
N ALA A 45 -14.40 9.63 -6.33
CA ALA A 45 -15.10 10.34 -5.28
C ALA A 45 -15.74 11.63 -5.80
N VAL A 46 -16.80 12.08 -5.15
CA VAL A 46 -17.58 13.28 -5.52
C VAL A 46 -17.30 14.39 -4.50
N PRO A 47 -16.81 15.58 -4.90
CA PRO A 47 -16.55 16.67 -4.00
C PRO A 47 -17.79 17.09 -3.19
N VAL A 48 -17.60 17.36 -1.89
CA VAL A 48 -18.61 17.95 -1.00
C VAL A 48 -18.22 19.34 -0.51
N VAL A 49 -17.14 19.88 -1.07
CA VAL A 49 -16.63 21.22 -0.80
C VAL A 49 -16.54 22.00 -2.11
N GLN A 50 -16.45 23.32 -2.00
CA GLN A 50 -16.31 24.24 -3.13
C GLN A 50 -15.16 25.23 -2.90
N LYS A 51 -14.75 25.92 -3.96
CA LYS A 51 -13.74 26.97 -3.88
C LYS A 51 -14.10 28.03 -2.83
N GLY A 52 -13.15 28.32 -1.96
CA GLY A 52 -13.27 29.30 -0.87
C GLY A 52 -13.68 28.70 0.48
N ASP A 53 -14.09 27.44 0.52
CA ASP A 53 -14.45 26.79 1.79
C ASP A 53 -13.21 26.62 2.67
N ARG A 54 -13.33 26.95 3.95
CA ARG A 54 -12.35 26.57 4.97
C ARG A 54 -12.56 25.11 5.36
N VAL A 55 -11.46 24.37 5.48
CA VAL A 55 -11.47 22.97 5.91
C VAL A 55 -10.48 22.74 7.04
N LEU A 56 -10.76 21.72 7.85
CA LEU A 56 -9.87 21.23 8.91
C LEU A 56 -9.27 19.88 8.50
N ALA A 57 -8.11 19.52 9.03
CA ALA A 57 -7.56 18.18 8.86
C ALA A 57 -8.53 17.15 9.47
N GLY A 58 -8.77 16.06 8.74
CA GLY A 58 -9.79 15.07 9.12
C GLY A 58 -11.20 15.39 8.66
N GLN A 59 -11.45 16.55 8.05
CA GLN A 59 -12.75 16.86 7.45
C GLN A 59 -12.94 16.14 6.12
N LYS A 60 -14.10 15.52 5.90
CA LYS A 60 -14.45 14.91 4.62
C LYS A 60 -14.59 15.99 3.55
N ILE A 61 -13.86 15.86 2.45
CA ILE A 61 -13.87 16.79 1.31
C ILE A 61 -14.45 16.18 0.05
N ALA A 62 -14.56 14.84 -0.03
CA ALA A 62 -15.28 14.16 -1.09
C ALA A 62 -15.92 12.88 -0.54
N GLU A 63 -17.10 12.55 -1.03
CA GLU A 63 -17.86 11.33 -0.71
C GLU A 63 -17.58 10.22 -1.73
N ALA A 64 -17.87 8.98 -1.34
CA ALA A 64 -17.78 7.84 -2.25
C ALA A 64 -18.78 8.01 -3.41
N GLY A 65 -18.29 7.90 -4.66
CA GLY A 65 -19.12 8.06 -5.87
C GLY A 65 -19.91 6.82 -6.26
N GLY A 66 -19.83 5.72 -5.48
CA GLY A 66 -20.53 4.46 -5.76
C GLY A 66 -20.23 3.38 -4.74
N PHE A 67 -20.69 2.15 -4.99
CA PHE A 67 -20.45 1.01 -4.09
C PHE A 67 -18.98 0.67 -3.98
N VAL A 68 -18.26 0.60 -5.11
CA VAL A 68 -16.80 0.45 -5.13
C VAL A 68 -16.21 1.84 -5.26
N SER A 69 -16.04 2.52 -4.14
CA SER A 69 -15.50 3.87 -4.01
C SER A 69 -15.12 4.13 -2.55
N ALA A 70 -14.40 5.20 -2.28
CA ALA A 70 -14.01 5.58 -0.93
C ALA A 70 -13.98 7.12 -0.78
N PRO A 71 -14.44 7.67 0.36
CA PRO A 71 -14.37 9.11 0.63
C PRO A 71 -12.93 9.60 0.74
N ILE A 72 -12.74 10.91 0.57
CA ILE A 72 -11.45 11.59 0.69
C ILE A 72 -11.56 12.65 1.78
N TYR A 73 -10.49 12.79 2.55
CA TYR A 73 -10.40 13.70 3.69
C TYR A 73 -9.28 14.73 3.47
N ALA A 74 -9.51 15.95 3.93
CA ALA A 74 -8.45 16.93 4.02
C ALA A 74 -7.41 16.45 5.04
N THR A 75 -6.14 16.50 4.67
CA THR A 75 -5.04 16.06 5.54
C THR A 75 -4.35 17.24 6.22
N VAL A 76 -4.77 18.46 5.90
CA VAL A 76 -4.32 19.73 6.49
C VAL A 76 -5.52 20.63 6.75
N SER A 77 -5.36 21.65 7.59
CA SER A 77 -6.27 22.79 7.63
C SER A 77 -5.89 23.80 6.55
N GLY A 78 -6.88 24.54 6.05
CA GLY A 78 -6.65 25.52 4.99
C GLY A 78 -7.91 25.92 4.25
N THR A 79 -7.73 26.47 3.07
CA THR A 79 -8.83 26.95 2.21
C THR A 79 -8.81 26.21 0.88
N VAL A 80 -9.97 25.74 0.44
CA VAL A 80 -10.12 25.13 -0.89
C VAL A 80 -9.85 26.20 -1.95
N LYS A 81 -8.72 26.06 -2.63
CA LYS A 81 -8.27 27.00 -3.66
C LYS A 81 -9.03 26.84 -4.95
N ASN A 82 -9.19 25.59 -5.41
CA ASN A 82 -9.88 25.25 -6.64
C ASN A 82 -10.19 23.74 -6.70
N ILE A 83 -11.05 23.36 -7.66
CA ILE A 83 -11.23 21.97 -8.10
C ILE A 83 -10.97 21.94 -9.59
N GLU A 84 -9.86 21.32 -10.00
CA GLU A 84 -9.38 21.33 -11.38
C GLU A 84 -8.54 20.10 -11.70
N PRO A 85 -8.31 19.77 -12.99
CA PRO A 85 -7.43 18.66 -13.35
C PRO A 85 -5.98 18.92 -12.90
N ARG A 86 -5.40 17.93 -12.21
CA ARG A 86 -3.98 17.88 -11.86
C ARG A 86 -3.37 16.57 -12.33
N ARG A 87 -2.08 16.62 -12.65
CA ARG A 87 -1.33 15.45 -13.08
C ARG A 87 -1.13 14.48 -11.90
N VAL A 88 -1.28 13.19 -12.17
CA VAL A 88 -1.01 12.10 -11.23
C VAL A 88 0.14 11.22 -11.70
N VAL A 89 0.56 10.24 -10.90
CA VAL A 89 1.73 9.38 -11.15
C VAL A 89 1.66 8.60 -12.47
N THR A 90 0.47 8.30 -12.99
CA THR A 90 0.28 7.66 -14.31
C THR A 90 0.50 8.60 -15.50
N GLY A 91 0.66 9.90 -15.25
CA GLY A 91 0.73 10.93 -16.28
C GLY A 91 -0.62 11.53 -16.67
N ASP A 92 -1.73 10.94 -16.22
CA ASP A 92 -3.08 11.40 -16.50
C ASP A 92 -3.41 12.70 -15.76
N MET A 93 -4.36 13.46 -16.33
CA MET A 93 -4.95 14.63 -15.70
C MET A 93 -6.26 14.23 -15.02
N VAL A 94 -6.27 14.30 -13.69
CA VAL A 94 -7.41 13.88 -12.86
C VAL A 94 -7.97 15.08 -12.09
N ASN A 95 -9.30 15.27 -12.11
CA ASN A 95 -9.95 16.29 -11.30
C ASN A 95 -9.55 16.11 -9.83
N SER A 96 -9.05 17.18 -9.23
CA SER A 96 -8.46 17.18 -7.89
C SER A 96 -8.94 18.37 -7.09
N ILE A 97 -9.19 18.16 -5.81
CA ILE A 97 -9.42 19.26 -4.86
C ILE A 97 -8.04 19.77 -4.44
N ILE A 98 -7.86 21.10 -4.50
CA ILE A 98 -6.61 21.75 -4.15
C ILE A 98 -6.88 22.60 -2.90
N ILE A 99 -6.07 22.41 -1.86
CA ILE A 99 -6.17 23.13 -0.61
C ILE A 99 -4.88 23.93 -0.40
N ASP A 100 -5.00 25.25 -0.23
CA ASP A 100 -3.93 26.10 0.28
C ASP A 100 -3.79 25.83 1.79
N ASN A 101 -2.72 25.13 2.17
CA ASN A 101 -2.40 24.79 3.54
C ASN A 101 -2.04 26.05 4.33
N ASP A 102 -2.71 26.28 5.48
CA ASP A 102 -2.44 27.42 6.34
C ASP A 102 -1.29 27.20 7.34
N GLY A 103 -0.76 25.95 7.40
CA GLY A 103 0.32 25.56 8.31
C GLY A 103 -0.09 25.40 9.77
N LEU A 104 -1.36 25.59 10.11
CA LEU A 104 -1.85 25.52 11.51
C LEU A 104 -2.13 24.06 11.92
N LEU A 105 -2.46 23.18 10.95
CA LEU A 105 -2.82 21.78 11.18
C LEU A 105 -3.99 21.61 12.17
N GLU A 106 -4.94 22.54 12.17
CA GLU A 106 -6.17 22.42 12.96
C GLU A 106 -6.94 21.16 12.54
N GLU A 107 -7.30 20.32 13.50
CA GLU A 107 -7.96 19.04 13.25
C GLU A 107 -9.41 19.05 13.75
N VAL A 108 -10.26 18.22 13.12
CA VAL A 108 -11.57 17.90 13.65
C VAL A 108 -11.45 17.07 14.92
N GLU A 109 -12.47 17.06 15.77
CA GLU A 109 -12.53 16.11 16.88
C GLU A 109 -12.81 14.71 16.37
N TYR A 110 -12.01 13.73 16.83
CA TYR A 110 -12.19 12.31 16.52
C TYR A 110 -12.93 11.63 17.67
N THR A 111 -13.76 10.67 17.34
CA THR A 111 -14.49 9.85 18.34
C THR A 111 -13.88 8.47 18.41
N PRO A 112 -13.04 8.17 19.43
CA PRO A 112 -12.52 6.82 19.64
C PRO A 112 -13.63 5.84 20.01
N HIS A 113 -13.52 4.60 19.53
CA HIS A 113 -14.44 3.53 19.87
C HIS A 113 -13.72 2.37 20.56
N ASN A 114 -14.46 1.61 21.35
CA ASN A 114 -13.97 0.33 21.82
C ASN A 114 -14.36 -0.77 20.81
N PRO A 115 -13.40 -1.33 20.04
CA PRO A 115 -13.71 -2.32 19.01
C PRO A 115 -14.46 -3.55 19.53
N GLU A 116 -14.27 -3.92 20.80
CA GLU A 116 -14.92 -5.08 21.42
C GLU A 116 -16.44 -4.90 21.60
N LYS A 117 -16.91 -3.67 21.65
CA LYS A 117 -18.32 -3.33 21.83
C LYS A 117 -19.08 -3.12 20.51
N LEU A 118 -18.38 -3.06 19.40
CA LEU A 118 -18.95 -2.82 18.08
C LEU A 118 -19.45 -4.14 17.45
N ASP A 119 -20.56 -4.07 16.74
CA ASP A 119 -21.00 -5.17 15.89
C ASP A 119 -20.24 -5.18 14.54
N LYS A 120 -20.44 -6.25 13.74
CA LYS A 120 -19.76 -6.43 12.45
C LYS A 120 -20.10 -5.33 11.44
N LYS A 121 -21.34 -4.83 11.47
CA LYS A 121 -21.82 -3.79 10.55
C LYS A 121 -21.22 -2.44 10.92
N GLU A 122 -21.17 -2.12 12.20
CA GLU A 122 -20.56 -0.91 12.71
C GLU A 122 -19.06 -0.85 12.35
N ILE A 123 -18.33 -1.96 12.50
CA ILE A 123 -16.91 -2.05 12.11
C ILE A 123 -16.75 -1.77 10.60
N ILE A 124 -17.55 -2.41 9.75
CA ILE A 124 -17.49 -2.21 8.29
C ILE A 124 -17.82 -0.75 7.92
N GLU A 125 -18.82 -0.16 8.56
CA GLU A 125 -19.22 1.22 8.27
C GLU A 125 -18.13 2.21 8.71
N LEU A 126 -17.48 2.02 9.86
CA LEU A 126 -16.35 2.84 10.29
C LEU A 126 -15.17 2.75 9.30
N ILE A 127 -14.84 1.55 8.80
CA ILE A 127 -13.78 1.35 7.80
C ILE A 127 -14.15 2.07 6.48
N LYS A 128 -15.38 1.95 6.04
CA LYS A 128 -15.91 2.60 4.82
C LYS A 128 -15.87 4.12 4.97
N GLU A 129 -16.45 4.65 6.04
CA GLU A 129 -16.48 6.08 6.32
C GLU A 129 -15.08 6.67 6.52
N ALA A 130 -14.13 5.92 7.08
CA ALA A 130 -12.74 6.37 7.17
C ALA A 130 -11.98 6.39 5.82
N GLY A 131 -12.61 5.92 4.75
CA GLY A 131 -12.02 5.90 3.41
C GLY A 131 -10.82 4.98 3.25
N VAL A 132 -10.76 3.89 4.04
CA VAL A 132 -9.66 2.92 3.98
C VAL A 132 -9.72 2.13 2.68
N VAL A 133 -8.58 2.07 1.99
CA VAL A 133 -8.39 1.30 0.76
C VAL A 133 -7.19 0.38 0.89
N GLY A 134 -7.08 -0.63 0.04
CA GLY A 134 -5.92 -1.52 0.01
C GLY A 134 -4.64 -0.78 -0.40
N MET A 135 -3.68 -0.67 0.51
CA MET A 135 -2.48 0.15 0.34
C MET A 135 -1.27 -0.60 -0.22
N GLY A 136 -1.37 -1.91 -0.36
CA GLY A 136 -0.32 -2.76 -0.98
C GLY A 136 -0.51 -3.00 -2.48
N GLY A 137 -1.39 -2.25 -3.15
CA GLY A 137 -1.69 -2.47 -4.58
C GLY A 137 -2.60 -1.40 -5.16
N ALA A 138 -3.61 -1.81 -5.91
CA ALA A 138 -4.45 -0.94 -6.75
C ALA A 138 -5.51 -0.12 -6.00
N GLY A 139 -5.49 -0.07 -4.67
CA GLY A 139 -6.40 0.77 -3.89
C GLY A 139 -7.85 0.26 -3.83
N PHE A 140 -8.08 -1.04 -3.82
CA PHE A 140 -9.44 -1.57 -3.72
C PHE A 140 -10.07 -1.19 -2.37
N PRO A 141 -11.31 -0.66 -2.33
CA PRO A 141 -11.97 -0.25 -1.09
C PRO A 141 -12.07 -1.39 -0.08
N THR A 142 -11.51 -1.19 1.11
CA THR A 142 -11.32 -2.26 2.11
C THR A 142 -12.66 -2.78 2.65
N HIS A 143 -13.66 -1.91 2.85
CA HIS A 143 -14.99 -2.31 3.31
C HIS A 143 -15.66 -3.31 2.35
N VAL A 144 -15.43 -3.20 1.03
CA VAL A 144 -15.95 -4.15 0.04
C VAL A 144 -15.24 -5.50 0.16
N LYS A 145 -13.90 -5.50 0.31
CA LYS A 145 -13.11 -6.71 0.51
C LYS A 145 -13.51 -7.47 1.79
N LEU A 146 -13.80 -6.73 2.86
CA LEU A 146 -14.20 -7.29 4.15
C LEU A 146 -15.68 -7.67 4.25
N SER A 147 -16.44 -7.51 3.16
CA SER A 147 -17.85 -7.88 3.05
C SER A 147 -18.07 -8.96 1.97
N PRO A 148 -17.43 -10.14 2.08
CA PRO A 148 -17.64 -11.23 1.13
C PRO A 148 -19.08 -11.75 1.22
N LYS A 149 -19.57 -12.40 0.13
CA LYS A 149 -20.93 -12.94 0.06
C LYS A 149 -21.21 -14.00 1.12
N GLU A 150 -20.20 -14.78 1.50
CA GLU A 150 -20.26 -15.90 2.44
C GLU A 150 -19.19 -15.73 3.53
N PRO A 151 -19.39 -14.77 4.47
CA PRO A 151 -18.38 -14.46 5.49
C PRO A 151 -18.08 -15.63 6.44
N GLU A 152 -19.03 -16.56 6.61
CA GLU A 152 -18.88 -17.77 7.42
C GLU A 152 -17.88 -18.77 6.82
N LYS A 153 -17.57 -18.67 5.53
CA LYS A 153 -16.58 -19.49 4.83
C LYS A 153 -15.15 -18.98 4.95
N ILE A 154 -14.96 -17.77 5.49
CA ILE A 154 -13.61 -17.23 5.68
C ILE A 154 -12.94 -17.92 6.86
N GLU A 155 -11.85 -18.63 6.55
CA GLU A 155 -11.05 -19.39 7.52
C GLU A 155 -9.69 -18.72 7.82
N TYR A 156 -9.21 -17.85 6.92
CA TYR A 156 -7.93 -17.18 7.08
C TYR A 156 -8.01 -15.70 6.75
N VAL A 157 -7.51 -14.86 7.66
CA VAL A 157 -7.19 -13.45 7.43
C VAL A 157 -5.67 -13.34 7.41
N ILE A 158 -5.10 -13.02 6.25
CA ILE A 158 -3.66 -12.99 6.04
C ILE A 158 -3.18 -11.54 5.98
N ALA A 159 -2.40 -11.14 6.97
CA ALA A 159 -1.64 -9.90 6.92
C ALA A 159 -0.43 -10.11 6.00
N ASN A 160 -0.43 -9.41 4.88
CA ASN A 160 0.68 -9.41 3.94
C ASN A 160 1.82 -8.53 4.48
N CYS A 161 2.74 -9.17 5.16
CA CYS A 161 3.94 -8.60 5.75
C CYS A 161 5.20 -8.95 4.92
N ALA A 162 5.03 -9.41 3.67
CA ALA A 162 6.14 -9.86 2.84
C ALA A 162 7.01 -8.69 2.39
N GLU A 163 6.40 -7.62 1.82
CA GLU A 163 7.13 -6.49 1.23
C GLU A 163 8.23 -6.96 0.26
N CYS A 164 7.81 -7.80 -0.74
CA CYS A 164 8.72 -8.43 -1.69
C CYS A 164 9.23 -7.48 -2.79
N GLU A 165 8.65 -6.30 -2.91
CA GLU A 165 9.09 -5.26 -3.84
C GLU A 165 10.47 -4.75 -3.43
N PRO A 166 11.48 -4.76 -4.34
CA PRO A 166 12.81 -4.26 -4.03
C PRO A 166 12.80 -2.78 -3.62
N TYR A 167 13.78 -2.38 -2.82
CA TYR A 167 14.01 -1.05 -2.27
C TYR A 167 12.99 -0.55 -1.25
N LEU A 168 11.76 -1.07 -1.20
CA LEU A 168 10.73 -0.65 -0.27
C LEU A 168 11.00 -1.20 1.15
N THR A 169 10.81 -0.34 2.15
CA THR A 169 10.98 -0.68 3.57
C THR A 169 9.90 -0.05 4.45
N SER A 170 8.83 0.46 3.85
CA SER A 170 7.70 1.09 4.56
C SER A 170 6.96 0.11 5.47
N ASP A 171 6.62 -1.09 4.96
CA ASP A 171 5.96 -2.13 5.74
C ASP A 171 6.89 -2.70 6.82
N TYR A 172 8.19 -2.86 6.52
CA TYR A 172 9.21 -3.26 7.49
C TYR A 172 9.26 -2.30 8.68
N ARG A 173 9.36 -0.98 8.42
CA ARG A 173 9.37 0.04 9.47
C ARG A 173 8.05 0.09 10.23
N ARG A 174 6.92 -0.06 9.54
CA ARG A 174 5.60 -0.15 10.19
C ARG A 174 5.54 -1.30 11.19
N MET A 175 6.01 -2.47 10.82
CA MET A 175 6.05 -3.65 11.69
C MET A 175 6.93 -3.44 12.93
N LEU A 176 8.04 -2.72 12.80
CA LEU A 176 8.95 -2.45 13.92
C LEU A 176 8.48 -1.30 14.83
N GLU A 177 7.88 -0.24 14.27
CA GLU A 177 7.55 0.96 15.02
C GLU A 177 6.13 0.96 15.59
N GLU A 178 5.19 0.26 14.93
CA GLU A 178 3.81 0.16 15.39
C GLU A 178 3.27 -1.29 15.40
N PRO A 179 4.03 -2.27 15.94
CA PRO A 179 3.66 -3.69 15.88
C PRO A 179 2.35 -4.00 16.61
N GLN A 180 2.06 -3.29 17.72
CA GLN A 180 0.84 -3.50 18.48
C GLN A 180 -0.40 -3.06 17.69
N LYS A 181 -0.33 -1.95 16.96
CA LYS A 181 -1.45 -1.50 16.12
C LYS A 181 -1.73 -2.48 14.97
N LEU A 182 -0.69 -3.15 14.45
CA LEU A 182 -0.87 -4.21 13.46
C LEU A 182 -1.61 -5.42 14.06
N ILE A 183 -1.24 -5.86 15.26
CA ILE A 183 -1.93 -6.95 15.98
C ILE A 183 -3.39 -6.56 16.25
N ASP A 184 -3.62 -5.38 16.81
CA ASP A 184 -4.96 -4.92 17.20
C ASP A 184 -5.84 -4.68 15.95
N GLY A 185 -5.28 -4.16 14.87
CA GLY A 185 -5.97 -4.05 13.58
C GLY A 185 -6.37 -5.42 13.01
N LEU A 186 -5.49 -6.41 13.10
CA LEU A 186 -5.80 -7.79 12.69
C LEU A 186 -6.90 -8.41 13.57
N LYS A 187 -6.90 -8.15 14.89
CA LYS A 187 -7.97 -8.55 15.80
C LYS A 187 -9.32 -7.94 15.40
N ILE A 188 -9.35 -6.67 15.02
CA ILE A 188 -10.57 -6.01 14.53
C ILE A 188 -11.12 -6.74 13.31
N ILE A 189 -10.26 -7.08 12.33
CA ILE A 189 -10.69 -7.83 11.14
C ILE A 189 -11.20 -9.22 11.52
N LEU A 190 -10.53 -9.92 12.44
CA LEU A 190 -10.95 -11.24 12.90
C LEU A 190 -12.31 -11.25 13.60
N ARG A 191 -12.79 -10.12 14.11
CA ARG A 191 -14.17 -10.01 14.65
C ARG A 191 -15.25 -10.10 13.57
N LEU A 192 -14.90 -9.81 12.32
CA LEU A 192 -15.82 -9.94 11.18
C LEU A 192 -16.07 -11.41 10.80
N PHE A 193 -15.11 -12.31 11.13
CA PHE A 193 -15.08 -13.70 10.68
C PHE A 193 -14.88 -14.65 11.87
N ASP A 194 -15.97 -15.26 12.34
CA ASP A 194 -15.98 -16.01 13.60
C ASP A 194 -15.02 -17.21 13.58
N ASN A 195 -14.86 -17.87 12.43
CA ASN A 195 -14.05 -19.07 12.26
C ASN A 195 -12.61 -18.80 11.78
N ALA A 196 -12.28 -17.54 11.45
CA ALA A 196 -11.01 -17.24 10.83
C ALA A 196 -9.83 -17.23 11.81
N GLN A 197 -8.67 -17.68 11.30
CA GLN A 197 -7.36 -17.54 11.94
C GLN A 197 -6.60 -16.41 11.26
N GLY A 198 -5.90 -15.58 12.03
CA GLY A 198 -5.01 -14.53 11.57
C GLY A 198 -3.61 -15.08 11.27
N ILE A 199 -3.05 -14.72 10.13
CA ILE A 199 -1.69 -15.08 9.75
C ILE A 199 -0.90 -13.81 9.45
N LEU A 200 0.17 -13.55 10.20
CA LEU A 200 1.18 -12.53 9.87
C LEU A 200 2.26 -13.21 9.02
N ALA A 201 2.26 -12.93 7.72
CA ALA A 201 3.09 -13.62 6.74
C ALA A 201 4.31 -12.76 6.37
N VAL A 202 5.46 -13.01 6.99
CA VAL A 202 6.68 -12.18 6.96
C VAL A 202 7.80 -12.89 6.21
N GLU A 203 8.50 -12.20 5.30
CA GLU A 203 9.69 -12.75 4.65
C GLU A 203 10.90 -12.87 5.59
N ASP A 204 11.72 -13.89 5.38
CA ASP A 204 12.83 -14.29 6.24
C ASP A 204 14.05 -13.35 6.20
N ASN A 205 14.02 -12.32 5.35
CA ASN A 205 14.96 -11.20 5.38
C ASN A 205 14.62 -10.15 6.47
N LYS A 206 13.56 -10.39 7.27
CA LYS A 206 13.09 -9.54 8.38
C LYS A 206 13.02 -10.33 9.70
N PRO A 207 14.15 -10.91 10.17
CA PRO A 207 14.15 -11.80 11.34
C PRO A 207 13.70 -11.10 12.63
N ASP A 208 14.04 -9.83 12.79
CA ASP A 208 13.63 -8.96 13.90
C ASP A 208 12.10 -8.74 13.95
N CYS A 209 11.48 -8.51 12.79
CA CYS A 209 10.01 -8.44 12.71
C CYS A 209 9.36 -9.78 13.06
N ILE A 210 9.92 -10.91 12.56
CA ILE A 210 9.42 -12.25 12.87
C ILE A 210 9.47 -12.49 14.39
N GLU A 211 10.59 -12.19 15.04
CA GLU A 211 10.76 -12.35 16.49
C GLU A 211 9.77 -11.48 17.27
N LEU A 212 9.72 -10.17 16.94
CA LEU A 212 8.86 -9.20 17.60
C LEU A 212 7.38 -9.57 17.49
N LEU A 213 6.92 -9.85 16.27
CA LEU A 213 5.51 -10.19 16.02
C LEU A 213 5.14 -11.56 16.61
N THR A 214 6.06 -12.53 16.62
CA THR A 214 5.82 -13.83 17.27
C THR A 214 5.57 -13.64 18.77
N ARG A 215 6.42 -12.87 19.45
CA ARG A 215 6.26 -12.57 20.88
C ARG A 215 4.93 -11.88 21.20
N LEU A 216 4.51 -10.92 20.35
CA LEU A 216 3.23 -10.24 20.55
C LEU A 216 2.02 -11.15 20.25
N ALA A 217 2.15 -12.02 19.26
CA ALA A 217 1.10 -12.97 18.90
C ALA A 217 0.93 -14.14 19.88
N GLU A 218 1.90 -14.43 20.76
CA GLU A 218 1.79 -15.49 21.79
C GLU A 218 0.58 -15.32 22.71
N GLN A 219 0.12 -14.10 22.91
CA GLN A 219 -1.05 -13.79 23.74
C GLN A 219 -2.39 -13.91 22.99
N GLU A 220 -2.35 -14.15 21.67
CA GLU A 220 -3.51 -14.14 20.79
C GLU A 220 -3.76 -15.52 20.17
N SER A 221 -4.72 -16.25 20.73
CA SER A 221 -5.00 -17.65 20.33
C SER A 221 -5.37 -17.84 18.85
N ARG A 222 -5.83 -16.77 18.18
CA ARG A 222 -6.25 -16.77 16.77
C ARG A 222 -5.20 -16.21 15.81
N ILE A 223 -4.01 -15.81 16.28
CA ILE A 223 -3.00 -15.16 15.43
C ILE A 223 -1.71 -15.98 15.43
N THR A 224 -1.14 -16.21 14.25
CA THR A 224 0.13 -16.92 14.07
C THR A 224 1.05 -16.17 13.13
N VAL A 225 2.36 -16.24 13.38
CA VAL A 225 3.38 -15.70 12.49
C VAL A 225 3.93 -16.83 11.61
N LYS A 226 3.98 -16.60 10.29
CA LYS A 226 4.55 -17.54 9.33
C LYS A 226 5.72 -16.93 8.58
N ALA A 227 6.90 -17.54 8.71
CA ALA A 227 8.09 -17.14 7.97
C ALA A 227 8.02 -17.62 6.52
N LEU A 228 8.21 -16.70 5.58
CA LEU A 228 8.21 -16.94 4.14
C LEU A 228 9.64 -16.86 3.59
N LYS A 229 9.91 -17.58 2.52
CA LYS A 229 11.17 -17.44 1.79
C LYS A 229 11.18 -16.12 1.02
N THR A 230 12.21 -15.30 1.21
CA THR A 230 12.39 -14.05 0.47
C THR A 230 12.57 -14.31 -1.02
N LYS A 231 11.66 -13.81 -1.84
CA LYS A 231 11.70 -13.79 -3.30
C LYS A 231 10.54 -12.99 -3.89
N TYR A 232 10.64 -12.60 -5.14
CA TYR A 232 9.57 -11.91 -5.86
C TYR A 232 8.78 -12.91 -6.76
N PRO A 233 7.44 -12.89 -6.79
CA PRO A 233 6.51 -12.05 -6.03
C PRO A 233 5.87 -12.77 -4.82
N GLN A 234 6.59 -12.91 -3.71
CA GLN A 234 6.11 -13.61 -2.50
C GLN A 234 4.87 -12.93 -1.88
N GLY A 235 4.79 -11.59 -1.97
CA GLY A 235 3.65 -10.80 -1.48
C GLY A 235 2.46 -10.74 -2.45
N ALA A 236 2.56 -11.30 -3.66
CA ALA A 236 1.41 -11.37 -4.55
C ALA A 236 0.31 -12.26 -3.93
N GLU A 237 -0.92 -11.75 -3.88
CA GLU A 237 -2.04 -12.33 -3.11
C GLU A 237 -2.22 -13.84 -3.31
N ARG A 238 -2.21 -14.31 -4.55
CA ARG A 238 -2.38 -15.75 -4.87
C ARG A 238 -1.20 -16.61 -4.40
N GLN A 239 0.02 -16.12 -4.57
CA GLN A 239 1.24 -16.78 -4.12
C GLN A 239 1.31 -16.82 -2.60
N LEU A 240 0.91 -15.72 -1.94
CA LEU A 240 0.86 -15.62 -0.49
C LEU A 240 -0.15 -16.59 0.12
N ILE A 241 -1.37 -16.65 -0.43
CA ILE A 241 -2.40 -17.62 0.00
C ILE A 241 -1.87 -19.05 -0.17
N TYR A 242 -1.30 -19.38 -1.33
CA TYR A 242 -0.74 -20.71 -1.54
C TYR A 242 0.39 -21.05 -0.57
N ALA A 243 1.33 -20.11 -0.37
CA ALA A 243 2.46 -20.33 0.54
C ALA A 243 2.02 -20.52 2.00
N THR A 244 0.98 -19.80 2.44
CA THR A 244 0.54 -19.80 3.85
C THR A 244 -0.50 -20.86 4.16
N THR A 245 -1.36 -21.24 3.21
CA THR A 245 -2.51 -22.13 3.43
C THR A 245 -2.50 -23.40 2.57
N GLY A 246 -1.69 -23.45 1.51
CA GLY A 246 -1.71 -24.52 0.50
C GLY A 246 -2.86 -24.42 -0.51
N ARG A 247 -3.75 -23.42 -0.37
CA ARG A 247 -4.91 -23.23 -1.25
C ARG A 247 -4.49 -22.56 -2.55
N ALA A 248 -5.01 -23.06 -3.67
CA ALA A 248 -4.73 -22.54 -5.01
C ALA A 248 -5.93 -21.76 -5.54
N ILE A 249 -5.67 -20.62 -6.17
CA ILE A 249 -6.68 -19.72 -6.77
C ILE A 249 -6.44 -19.73 -8.28
N ASN A 250 -7.45 -20.06 -9.07
CA ASN A 250 -7.40 -19.98 -10.54
C ASN A 250 -7.74 -18.53 -11.03
N SER A 251 -7.78 -18.33 -12.34
CA SER A 251 -8.00 -17.01 -12.95
C SER A 251 -9.38 -16.40 -12.68
N THR A 252 -10.40 -17.21 -12.38
CA THR A 252 -11.79 -16.79 -12.19
C THR A 252 -12.19 -16.65 -10.73
N MET A 253 -11.39 -17.18 -9.80
CA MET A 253 -11.65 -17.16 -8.36
C MET A 253 -11.09 -15.91 -7.69
N LEU A 254 -11.78 -15.47 -6.64
CA LEU A 254 -11.32 -14.47 -5.67
C LEU A 254 -10.75 -15.16 -4.41
N PRO A 255 -9.97 -14.49 -3.59
CA PRO A 255 -9.48 -15.01 -2.31
C PRO A 255 -10.57 -15.56 -1.40
N ALA A 256 -11.73 -14.89 -1.35
CA ALA A 256 -12.87 -15.32 -0.55
C ALA A 256 -13.44 -16.69 -0.98
N ASP A 257 -13.35 -17.05 -2.28
CA ASP A 257 -13.80 -18.35 -2.79
C ASP A 257 -12.98 -19.52 -2.25
N VAL A 258 -11.78 -19.24 -1.75
CA VAL A 258 -10.92 -20.22 -1.06
C VAL A 258 -10.83 -19.94 0.45
N GLY A 259 -11.78 -19.20 1.01
CA GLY A 259 -11.87 -18.91 2.44
C GLY A 259 -10.77 -18.02 2.98
N CYS A 260 -10.23 -17.11 2.16
CA CYS A 260 -9.14 -16.23 2.54
C CYS A 260 -9.49 -14.75 2.31
N VAL A 261 -9.01 -13.89 3.22
CA VAL A 261 -8.92 -12.44 3.05
C VAL A 261 -7.45 -12.05 3.22
N VAL A 262 -6.95 -11.17 2.36
CA VAL A 262 -5.54 -10.71 2.42
C VAL A 262 -5.51 -9.19 2.46
N ASP A 263 -4.89 -8.61 3.49
CA ASP A 263 -4.66 -7.18 3.57
C ASP A 263 -3.19 -6.86 3.86
N ASN A 264 -2.71 -5.74 3.31
CA ASN A 264 -1.38 -5.24 3.55
C ASN A 264 -1.23 -4.70 4.99
N VAL A 265 -0.02 -4.71 5.54
CA VAL A 265 0.33 -4.19 6.87
C VAL A 265 -0.25 -2.79 7.11
N ASP A 266 -0.03 -1.86 6.19
CA ASP A 266 -0.45 -0.47 6.35
C ASP A 266 -1.98 -0.32 6.32
N THR A 267 -2.66 -1.15 5.50
CA THR A 267 -4.13 -1.24 5.47
C THR A 267 -4.69 -1.69 6.83
N ILE A 268 -4.08 -2.70 7.44
CA ILE A 268 -4.51 -3.22 8.75
C ILE A 268 -4.31 -2.17 9.85
N VAL A 269 -3.20 -1.44 9.83
CA VAL A 269 -2.97 -0.34 10.77
C VAL A 269 -3.96 0.81 10.53
N ALA A 270 -4.31 1.12 9.27
CA ALA A 270 -5.33 2.11 8.97
C ALA A 270 -6.73 1.68 9.45
N ILE A 271 -7.06 0.39 9.41
CA ILE A 271 -8.28 -0.17 10.02
C ILE A 271 -8.28 0.08 11.53
N TYR A 272 -7.15 -0.14 12.21
CA TYR A 272 -7.03 0.17 13.63
C TYR A 272 -7.31 1.66 13.90
N HIS A 273 -6.68 2.57 13.15
CA HIS A 273 -6.92 4.00 13.31
C HIS A 273 -8.39 4.37 13.05
N ALA A 274 -9.01 3.79 12.03
CA ALA A 274 -10.41 4.04 11.68
C ALA A 274 -11.36 3.59 12.80
N VAL A 275 -11.19 2.37 13.29
CA VAL A 275 -12.16 1.74 14.20
C VAL A 275 -11.87 2.10 15.65
N ALA A 276 -10.61 2.07 16.10
CA ALA A 276 -10.27 2.34 17.49
C ALA A 276 -10.10 3.83 17.81
N GLU A 277 -9.51 4.59 16.89
CA GLU A 277 -9.22 6.01 17.12
C GLU A 277 -10.24 6.95 16.43
N GLY A 278 -11.13 6.45 15.57
CA GLY A 278 -12.09 7.26 14.80
C GLY A 278 -11.43 8.15 13.73
N LYS A 279 -10.19 7.83 13.32
CA LYS A 279 -9.40 8.65 12.39
C LYS A 279 -9.52 8.14 10.96
N PRO A 280 -9.85 9.01 9.99
CA PRO A 280 -9.87 8.63 8.58
C PRO A 280 -8.46 8.41 8.02
N LEU A 281 -8.39 7.78 6.83
CA LEU A 281 -7.12 7.58 6.13
C LEU A 281 -6.58 8.91 5.58
N MET A 282 -5.59 9.46 6.27
CA MET A 282 -4.96 10.74 5.93
C MET A 282 -3.47 10.63 5.63
N ASN A 283 -2.84 9.53 5.99
CA ASN A 283 -1.38 9.42 5.96
C ASN A 283 -0.94 8.14 5.28
N ARG A 284 0.28 8.19 4.73
CA ARG A 284 1.00 7.05 4.17
C ARG A 284 2.42 7.00 4.70
N ILE A 285 3.00 5.79 4.73
CA ILE A 285 4.45 5.68 4.80
C ILE A 285 4.97 5.55 3.37
N VAL A 286 5.89 6.43 3.01
CA VAL A 286 6.53 6.44 1.69
C VAL A 286 8.03 6.25 1.86
N THR A 287 8.58 5.21 1.24
CA THR A 287 10.03 5.00 1.16
C THR A 287 10.62 5.91 0.10
N VAL A 288 11.41 6.90 0.47
CA VAL A 288 12.22 7.68 -0.49
C VAL A 288 13.61 7.07 -0.51
N THR A 289 14.05 6.55 -1.66
CA THR A 289 15.25 5.70 -1.73
C THR A 289 15.89 5.73 -3.12
N GLY A 290 16.98 5.00 -3.25
CA GLY A 290 17.79 4.93 -4.45
C GLY A 290 19.16 5.58 -4.26
N ASP A 291 20.07 5.28 -5.15
CA ASP A 291 21.45 5.74 -5.10
C ASP A 291 21.63 7.22 -5.43
N ALA A 292 20.60 7.86 -6.03
CA ALA A 292 20.58 9.29 -6.31
C ALA A 292 20.17 10.16 -5.11
N VAL A 293 19.54 9.61 -4.07
CA VAL A 293 19.00 10.36 -2.91
C VAL A 293 20.08 10.57 -1.85
N ASN A 294 20.14 11.77 -1.25
CA ASN A 294 21.11 12.08 -0.20
C ASN A 294 20.88 11.29 1.09
N ASP A 295 19.65 11.28 1.59
CA ASP A 295 19.28 10.61 2.85
C ASP A 295 18.09 9.67 2.63
N PRO A 296 18.30 8.48 2.04
CA PRO A 296 17.24 7.49 1.86
C PRO A 296 16.63 7.09 3.19
N ARG A 297 15.28 7.14 3.29
CA ARG A 297 14.53 6.74 4.49
C ARG A 297 13.03 6.61 4.24
N ASN A 298 12.30 6.18 5.25
CA ASN A 298 10.85 6.14 5.24
C ASN A 298 10.28 7.42 5.87
N PHE A 299 9.29 7.99 5.20
CA PHE A 299 8.59 9.18 5.67
C PHE A 299 7.13 8.87 5.97
N TYR A 300 6.64 9.41 7.10
CA TYR A 300 5.23 9.47 7.41
C TYR A 300 4.67 10.75 6.76
N VAL A 301 3.89 10.57 5.71
CA VAL A 301 3.51 11.60 4.74
C VAL A 301 2.00 11.82 4.81
N ARG A 302 1.56 13.07 4.84
CA ARG A 302 0.15 13.40 4.63
C ARG A 302 -0.21 13.24 3.16
N ILE A 303 -1.30 12.50 2.86
CA ILE A 303 -1.81 12.33 1.49
C ILE A 303 -2.10 13.71 0.88
N GLY A 304 -1.71 13.90 -0.37
CA GLY A 304 -1.84 15.18 -1.08
C GLY A 304 -0.56 16.00 -1.15
N MET A 305 0.49 15.62 -0.38
CA MET A 305 1.81 16.26 -0.50
C MET A 305 2.46 15.97 -1.86
N ASN A 306 3.24 16.92 -2.34
CA ASN A 306 3.97 16.77 -3.58
C ASN A 306 5.20 15.87 -3.42
N TYR A 307 5.52 15.03 -4.38
CA TYR A 307 6.72 14.20 -4.34
C TYR A 307 8.02 15.01 -4.30
N LYS A 308 8.02 16.21 -4.86
CA LYS A 308 9.14 17.14 -4.75
C LYS A 308 9.49 17.45 -3.31
N ASP A 309 8.48 17.70 -2.46
CA ASP A 309 8.68 18.00 -1.04
C ASP A 309 9.33 16.80 -0.31
N LEU A 310 9.00 15.58 -0.69
CA LEU A 310 9.60 14.37 -0.13
C LEU A 310 11.10 14.27 -0.47
N ILE A 311 11.49 14.63 -1.68
CA ILE A 311 12.90 14.68 -2.09
C ILE A 311 13.64 15.77 -1.31
N GLU A 312 13.05 16.95 -1.16
CA GLU A 312 13.65 18.04 -0.37
C GLU A 312 13.90 17.61 1.08
N GLU A 313 12.92 16.92 1.71
CA GLU A 313 13.05 16.39 3.08
C GLU A 313 14.04 15.23 3.21
N ALA A 314 14.31 14.53 2.11
CA ALA A 314 15.37 13.52 1.98
C ALA A 314 16.76 14.14 1.68
N GLY A 315 16.91 15.46 1.80
CA GLY A 315 18.15 16.19 1.57
C GLY A 315 18.48 16.44 0.10
N GLY A 316 17.51 16.28 -0.80
CA GLY A 316 17.69 16.46 -2.24
C GLY A 316 18.44 15.30 -2.91
N PHE A 317 18.80 15.51 -4.16
CA PHE A 317 19.65 14.61 -4.91
C PHE A 317 21.13 14.87 -4.66
N LYS A 318 21.91 13.81 -4.50
CA LYS A 318 23.38 13.88 -4.54
C LYS A 318 23.93 13.82 -5.98
N THR A 319 23.15 13.23 -6.88
CA THR A 319 23.40 13.16 -8.32
C THR A 319 22.04 13.20 -9.00
N GLU A 320 21.92 13.92 -10.13
CA GLU A 320 20.69 13.96 -10.91
C GLU A 320 20.30 12.54 -11.35
N PRO A 321 19.07 12.06 -11.03
CA PRO A 321 18.67 10.72 -11.39
C PRO A 321 18.37 10.59 -12.90
N GLU A 322 18.83 9.48 -13.49
CA GLU A 322 18.41 9.10 -14.85
C GLU A 322 16.97 8.54 -14.85
N LYS A 323 16.55 7.94 -13.72
CA LYS A 323 15.22 7.35 -13.58
C LYS A 323 14.63 7.62 -12.20
N VAL A 324 13.39 8.09 -12.20
CA VAL A 324 12.56 8.23 -11.00
C VAL A 324 11.31 7.37 -11.14
N VAL A 325 10.99 6.60 -10.11
CA VAL A 325 9.85 5.68 -10.12
C VAL A 325 8.97 5.93 -8.88
N SER A 326 7.68 6.17 -9.08
CA SER A 326 6.69 6.10 -8.01
C SER A 326 6.33 4.63 -7.75
N GLY A 327 6.69 4.13 -6.58
CA GLY A 327 6.67 2.71 -6.24
C GLY A 327 8.04 2.05 -6.37
N GLY A 328 8.07 0.72 -6.44
CA GLY A 328 9.30 -0.04 -6.64
C GLY A 328 9.58 -0.36 -8.11
N PRO A 329 10.74 -0.98 -8.40
CA PRO A 329 11.19 -1.21 -9.78
C PRO A 329 10.36 -2.25 -10.54
N MET A 330 9.57 -3.09 -9.83
CA MET A 330 8.80 -4.17 -10.46
C MET A 330 7.39 -3.72 -10.86
N MET A 331 6.74 -2.90 -10.04
CA MET A 331 5.33 -2.52 -10.21
C MET A 331 5.09 -1.00 -10.26
N GLY A 332 6.12 -0.18 -10.10
CA GLY A 332 6.00 1.27 -10.06
C GLY A 332 5.84 1.91 -11.44
N PHE A 333 5.52 3.20 -11.43
CA PHE A 333 5.38 4.03 -12.63
C PHE A 333 6.58 4.98 -12.74
N ALA A 334 7.24 4.98 -13.91
CA ALA A 334 8.30 5.96 -14.19
C ALA A 334 7.72 7.37 -14.24
N LEU A 335 8.33 8.29 -13.50
CA LEU A 335 7.94 9.69 -13.45
C LEU A 335 8.86 10.53 -14.34
N PHE A 336 8.29 11.49 -15.06
CA PHE A 336 9.03 12.52 -15.79
C PHE A 336 8.94 13.89 -15.09
N ASP A 337 8.11 14.00 -14.06
CA ASP A 337 7.93 15.20 -13.24
C ASP A 337 7.64 14.80 -11.79
N LEU A 338 8.25 15.48 -10.83
CA LEU A 338 8.03 15.30 -9.41
C LEU A 338 6.84 16.13 -8.88
N ASN A 339 6.29 17.01 -9.70
CA ASN A 339 5.14 17.83 -9.33
C ASN A 339 3.82 17.05 -9.43
N VAL A 340 3.76 15.94 -8.74
CA VAL A 340 2.59 15.06 -8.63
C VAL A 340 2.30 14.75 -7.16
N PRO A 341 1.01 14.63 -6.76
CA PRO A 341 0.65 14.39 -5.38
C PRO A 341 0.85 12.95 -4.94
N THR A 342 1.17 12.76 -3.68
CA THR A 342 1.02 11.47 -3.01
C THR A 342 -0.46 11.13 -2.85
N THR A 343 -0.81 9.87 -3.07
CA THR A 343 -2.18 9.36 -2.98
C THR A 343 -2.30 8.26 -1.91
N LYS A 344 -3.51 7.76 -1.70
CA LYS A 344 -3.77 6.63 -0.78
C LYS A 344 -2.94 5.38 -1.10
N THR A 345 -2.47 5.22 -2.34
CA THR A 345 -1.70 4.07 -2.81
C THR A 345 -0.19 4.35 -2.93
N ALA A 346 0.27 5.55 -2.58
CA ALA A 346 1.70 5.87 -2.61
C ALA A 346 2.48 4.96 -1.64
N SER A 347 3.57 4.35 -2.12
CA SER A 347 4.40 3.42 -1.34
C SER A 347 5.88 3.81 -1.32
N ALA A 348 6.41 4.30 -2.44
CA ALA A 348 7.80 4.69 -2.54
C ALA A 348 8.04 5.73 -3.62
N LEU A 349 9.21 6.37 -3.53
CA LEU A 349 9.84 7.15 -4.57
C LEU A 349 11.28 6.63 -4.71
N LEU A 350 11.55 5.91 -5.81
CA LEU A 350 12.85 5.32 -6.12
C LEU A 350 13.56 6.19 -7.16
N CYS A 351 14.76 6.66 -6.83
CA CYS A 351 15.57 7.53 -7.69
C CYS A 351 16.92 6.87 -7.98
N LEU A 352 17.14 6.51 -9.25
CA LEU A 352 18.31 5.77 -9.70
C LEU A 352 19.22 6.67 -10.53
N THR A 353 20.52 6.63 -10.24
CA THR A 353 21.55 7.36 -11.01
C THR A 353 21.76 6.78 -12.39
N HIS A 354 21.39 5.51 -12.60
CA HIS A 354 21.53 4.84 -13.89
C HIS A 354 20.32 3.96 -14.20
N ASP A 355 19.79 4.05 -15.42
CA ASP A 355 18.71 3.17 -15.92
C ASP A 355 19.31 2.01 -16.73
N GLU A 356 19.79 0.98 -16.02
CA GLU A 356 20.37 -0.23 -16.61
C GLU A 356 19.43 -0.88 -17.68
N VAL A 357 18.11 -0.80 -17.46
CA VAL A 357 17.15 -1.44 -18.36
C VAL A 357 17.11 -0.73 -19.71
N SER A 358 17.09 0.62 -19.70
CA SER A 358 17.10 1.42 -20.95
C SER A 358 18.46 1.37 -21.65
N ALA A 359 19.55 1.12 -20.92
CA ALA A 359 20.89 1.00 -21.48
C ALA A 359 21.16 -0.36 -22.16
N MET A 360 20.32 -1.37 -21.93
CA MET A 360 20.48 -2.70 -22.52
C MET A 360 19.96 -2.77 -23.96
N GLU A 361 20.82 -3.21 -24.87
CA GLU A 361 20.41 -3.54 -26.22
C GLU A 361 19.60 -4.85 -26.29
N PRO A 362 18.44 -4.85 -26.96
CA PRO A 362 17.65 -6.06 -27.15
C PRO A 362 18.42 -7.16 -27.88
N SER A 363 18.34 -8.38 -27.42
CA SER A 363 18.97 -9.54 -28.08
C SER A 363 17.95 -10.62 -28.44
N PRO A 364 18.19 -11.42 -29.48
CA PRO A 364 17.31 -12.53 -29.87
C PRO A 364 17.18 -13.55 -28.73
N CYS A 365 15.97 -14.07 -28.55
CA CYS A 365 15.71 -15.09 -27.55
C CYS A 365 16.36 -16.43 -27.92
N ILE A 366 17.20 -16.98 -27.02
CA ILE A 366 17.91 -18.24 -27.20
C ILE A 366 17.06 -19.49 -26.85
N ASN A 367 15.79 -19.33 -26.51
CA ASN A 367 14.84 -20.41 -26.16
C ASN A 367 15.26 -21.28 -24.96
N CYS A 368 15.97 -20.76 -23.97
CA CYS A 368 16.45 -21.53 -22.81
C CYS A 368 15.35 -21.94 -21.81
N GLY A 369 14.11 -21.40 -21.90
CA GLY A 369 12.99 -21.75 -21.03
C GLY A 369 13.01 -21.16 -19.62
N ARG A 370 14.09 -20.52 -19.17
CA ARG A 370 14.23 -20.00 -17.80
C ARG A 370 13.07 -19.09 -17.35
N CYS A 371 12.56 -18.24 -18.25
CA CYS A 371 11.43 -17.37 -17.97
C CYS A 371 10.12 -18.13 -17.68
N VAL A 372 9.95 -19.33 -18.26
CA VAL A 372 8.82 -20.23 -18.00
C VAL A 372 8.97 -20.89 -16.64
N ASP A 373 10.19 -21.36 -16.31
CA ASP A 373 10.47 -22.05 -15.05
C ASP A 373 10.27 -21.17 -13.83
N VAL A 374 10.64 -19.88 -13.93
CA VAL A 374 10.49 -18.92 -12.82
C VAL A 374 9.09 -18.29 -12.76
N CYS A 375 8.28 -18.40 -13.82
CA CYS A 375 6.95 -17.80 -13.84
C CYS A 375 6.00 -18.54 -12.88
N PRO A 376 5.47 -17.89 -11.84
CA PRO A 376 4.54 -18.54 -10.91
C PRO A 376 3.19 -18.87 -11.56
N GLY A 377 2.77 -18.12 -12.60
CA GLY A 377 1.58 -18.38 -13.40
C GLY A 377 1.82 -19.38 -14.55
N ARG A 378 3.06 -19.86 -14.73
CA ARG A 378 3.47 -20.80 -15.80
C ARG A 378 3.05 -20.40 -17.21
N VAL A 379 2.99 -19.11 -17.47
CA VAL A 379 2.82 -18.59 -18.83
C VAL A 379 4.13 -18.74 -19.61
N VAL A 380 4.08 -18.57 -20.93
CA VAL A 380 5.26 -18.57 -21.80
C VAL A 380 5.59 -17.11 -22.18
N PRO A 381 6.43 -16.38 -21.39
CA PRO A 381 6.64 -14.93 -21.59
C PRO A 381 7.14 -14.59 -22.99
N ARG A 382 8.04 -15.42 -23.54
CA ARG A 382 8.52 -15.24 -24.93
C ARG A 382 7.39 -15.23 -25.95
N LYS A 383 6.44 -16.19 -25.83
CA LYS A 383 5.32 -16.29 -26.77
C LYS A 383 4.41 -15.06 -26.64
N LEU A 384 4.14 -14.63 -25.41
CA LEU A 384 3.35 -13.42 -25.16
C LEU A 384 4.02 -12.17 -25.75
N ALA A 385 5.35 -12.02 -25.59
CA ALA A 385 6.08 -10.89 -26.15
C ALA A 385 6.01 -10.87 -27.68
N VAL A 386 6.14 -12.03 -28.36
CA VAL A 386 6.01 -12.13 -29.82
C VAL A 386 4.60 -11.78 -30.28
N MET A 387 3.56 -12.32 -29.60
CA MET A 387 2.16 -12.00 -29.92
C MET A 387 1.87 -10.51 -29.75
N ALA A 388 2.34 -9.90 -28.65
CA ALA A 388 2.17 -8.47 -28.42
C ALA A 388 2.84 -7.61 -29.51
N GLN A 389 4.00 -8.03 -30.04
CA GLN A 389 4.68 -7.33 -31.15
C GLN A 389 3.89 -7.42 -32.47
N HIS A 390 3.14 -8.48 -32.67
CA HIS A 390 2.33 -8.72 -33.87
C HIS A 390 0.86 -8.29 -33.70
N HIS A 391 0.49 -7.72 -32.54
CA HIS A 391 -0.88 -7.33 -32.20
C HIS A 391 -1.90 -8.49 -32.27
N ASP A 392 -1.48 -9.73 -31.93
CA ASP A 392 -2.29 -10.95 -31.93
C ASP A 392 -2.96 -11.20 -30.54
#